data_9e9a87ebdcc0fc879a92ea2404a35b43
#
_entry.id   9e9a87ebdcc0fc879a92ea2404a35b43
#
_cell.length_a   1.000
_cell.length_b   1.000
_cell.length_c   1.000
_cell.angle_alpha   90.00
_cell.angle_beta   90.00
_cell.angle_gamma   90.00
#
_symmetry.space_group_name_H-M   'P 1'
#
loop_
_entity.id
_entity.type
_entity.pdbx_description
1 polymer ?
#
loop_
_entity_poly.entity_id
_entity_poly.type
_entity_poly.pdbx_seq_one_letter_code
_entity_poly.pdbx_strand_id
1 'polypeptide(L)'
;RVRIIGGQWRRTWIPVASVPGLRPTPDRVRETLFNWLGQDLEGWRVLDLFAGTGVLGFEAASRGALSVMMVERDPRVLEALRAVRHRLNATQVAVEAGDAFVVGGRLARVHPRGFDLVLLDPPYGAGWPKRVRPLLGPLLADGGWVYLEAEAALAAQAGEPEAWAGAGFTLVRSGSAGRVHYHLLRFQSSSCHEDCGLSGNV
;
A
#
# COMPACT_ATOMS: atom_id res chain seq x y z
N ARG A 1 -21.25 2.03 3.72
CA ARG A 1 -20.48 1.47 4.84
C ARG A 1 -19.66 0.28 4.36
N VAL A 2 -18.48 0.10 4.90
CA VAL A 2 -17.58 -1.03 4.68
C VAL A 2 -17.15 -1.61 6.03
N ARG A 3 -16.90 -2.91 6.08
CA ARG A 3 -16.61 -3.60 7.35
C ARG A 3 -15.12 -3.92 7.44
N ILE A 4 -14.51 -3.74 8.62
CA ILE A 4 -13.20 -4.33 8.95
C ILE A 4 -13.38 -5.84 9.14
N ILE A 5 -12.53 -6.65 8.50
CA ILE A 5 -12.69 -8.11 8.43
C ILE A 5 -11.75 -8.88 9.36
N GLY A 6 -10.63 -8.28 9.80
CA GLY A 6 -9.65 -8.93 10.68
C GLY A 6 -9.15 -8.04 11.81
N GLY A 7 -8.34 -8.62 12.70
CA GLY A 7 -7.68 -7.94 13.79
C GLY A 7 -8.59 -7.44 14.90
N GLN A 8 -8.08 -6.48 15.68
CA GLN A 8 -8.73 -5.98 16.90
C GLN A 8 -10.10 -5.32 16.67
N TRP A 9 -10.30 -4.69 15.48
CA TRP A 9 -11.56 -4.03 15.13
C TRP A 9 -12.45 -4.87 14.21
N ARG A 10 -12.25 -6.17 14.17
CA ARG A 10 -13.04 -7.09 13.34
C ARG A 10 -14.54 -6.83 13.52
N ARG A 11 -15.29 -6.86 12.40
CA ARG A 11 -16.73 -6.60 12.31
C ARG A 11 -17.16 -5.14 12.57
N THR A 12 -16.24 -4.23 12.79
CA THR A 12 -16.55 -2.81 12.92
C THR A 12 -16.88 -2.20 11.57
N TRP A 13 -17.94 -1.41 11.49
CA TRP A 13 -18.34 -0.71 10.28
C TRP A 13 -17.68 0.66 10.18
N ILE A 14 -17.06 0.94 9.04
CA ILE A 14 -16.52 2.24 8.66
C ILE A 14 -17.53 2.95 7.75
N PRO A 15 -17.92 4.21 8.01
CA PRO A 15 -18.70 4.99 7.07
C PRO A 15 -17.86 5.26 5.80
N VAL A 16 -18.50 5.24 4.65
CA VAL A 16 -17.90 5.66 3.38
C VAL A 16 -18.43 7.06 3.09
N ALA A 17 -17.52 8.01 2.90
CA ALA A 17 -17.89 9.37 2.52
C ALA A 17 -18.63 9.37 1.19
N SER A 18 -19.66 10.21 1.06
CA SER A 18 -20.42 10.37 -0.18
C SER A 18 -19.66 11.27 -1.15
N VAL A 19 -18.64 10.72 -1.81
CA VAL A 19 -17.81 11.42 -2.78
C VAL A 19 -17.87 10.64 -4.11
N PRO A 20 -18.12 11.31 -5.26
CA PRO A 20 -18.14 10.64 -6.55
C PRO A 20 -16.85 9.88 -6.82
N GLY A 21 -16.97 8.63 -7.29
CA GLY A 21 -15.81 7.79 -7.60
C GLY A 21 -15.17 7.07 -6.41
N LEU A 22 -15.51 7.43 -5.18
CA LEU A 22 -14.99 6.75 -3.99
C LEU A 22 -15.69 5.40 -3.81
N ARG A 23 -14.94 4.31 -3.99
CA ARG A 23 -15.42 2.94 -3.79
C ARG A 23 -14.49 2.23 -2.82
N PRO A 24 -15.03 1.52 -1.82
CA PRO A 24 -14.19 0.70 -0.96
C PRO A 24 -13.73 -0.55 -1.71
N THR A 25 -12.48 -0.96 -1.50
CA THR A 25 -11.98 -2.27 -1.92
C THR A 25 -12.88 -3.38 -1.37
N PRO A 26 -13.38 -4.29 -2.21
CA PRO A 26 -14.31 -5.35 -1.79
C PRO A 26 -13.74 -6.24 -0.67
N ASP A 27 -14.61 -6.75 0.21
CA ASP A 27 -14.21 -7.61 1.33
C ASP A 27 -13.33 -8.78 0.87
N ARG A 28 -13.73 -9.48 -0.22
CA ARG A 28 -12.98 -10.61 -0.78
C ARG A 28 -11.56 -10.23 -1.22
N VAL A 29 -11.37 -9.06 -1.81
CA VAL A 29 -10.05 -8.59 -2.25
C VAL A 29 -9.17 -8.33 -1.03
N ARG A 30 -9.71 -7.67 0.00
CA ARG A 30 -9.00 -7.41 1.26
C ARG A 30 -8.65 -8.70 2.01
N GLU A 31 -9.57 -9.67 2.07
CA GLU A 31 -9.28 -11.00 2.62
C GLU A 31 -8.12 -11.66 1.88
N THR A 32 -8.13 -11.62 0.55
CA THR A 32 -7.06 -12.17 -0.27
C THR A 32 -5.73 -11.48 0.00
N LEU A 33 -5.70 -10.13 0.03
CA LEU A 33 -4.49 -9.37 0.32
C LEU A 33 -3.88 -9.77 1.67
N PHE A 34 -4.68 -9.74 2.74
CA PHE A 34 -4.14 -10.03 4.07
C PHE A 34 -3.84 -11.51 4.29
N ASN A 35 -4.47 -12.43 3.55
CA ASN A 35 -4.03 -13.83 3.48
C ASN A 35 -2.64 -13.95 2.83
N TRP A 36 -2.36 -13.20 1.78
CA TRP A 36 -1.05 -13.17 1.13
C TRP A 36 0.05 -12.59 2.02
N LEU A 37 -0.28 -11.58 2.84
CA LEU A 37 0.64 -10.92 3.76
C LEU A 37 0.84 -11.66 5.09
N GLY A 38 0.02 -12.70 5.41
CA GLY A 38 0.16 -13.52 6.61
C GLY A 38 -0.75 -13.13 7.77
N GLN A 39 -1.78 -12.29 7.56
CA GLN A 39 -2.83 -11.91 8.54
C GLN A 39 -2.37 -11.00 9.69
N ASP A 40 -1.15 -11.15 10.19
CA ASP A 40 -0.56 -10.39 11.27
C ASP A 40 0.50 -9.43 10.70
N LEU A 41 0.37 -8.16 11.05
CA LEU A 41 1.28 -7.10 10.65
C LEU A 41 2.00 -6.47 11.85
N GLU A 42 2.17 -7.21 12.94
CA GLU A 42 2.88 -6.71 14.11
C GLU A 42 4.28 -6.18 13.73
N GLY A 43 4.57 -4.95 14.18
CA GLY A 43 5.82 -4.26 13.90
C GLY A 43 5.90 -3.58 12.53
N TRP A 44 4.94 -3.80 11.62
CA TRP A 44 5.01 -3.22 10.28
C TRP A 44 4.64 -1.73 10.26
N ARG A 45 5.38 -0.97 9.48
CA ARG A 45 5.11 0.44 9.15
C ARG A 45 4.44 0.47 7.77
N VAL A 46 3.22 0.95 7.72
CA VAL A 46 2.37 0.90 6.53
C VAL A 46 2.10 2.31 6.01
N LEU A 47 2.23 2.49 4.70
CA LEU A 47 1.86 3.71 4.00
C LEU A 47 0.72 3.43 3.03
N ASP A 48 -0.40 4.12 3.20
CA ASP A 48 -1.54 4.10 2.28
C ASP A 48 -1.57 5.44 1.53
N LEU A 49 -1.04 5.45 0.29
CA LEU A 49 -0.84 6.67 -0.50
C LEU A 49 -2.11 7.20 -1.16
N PHE A 50 -3.17 6.39 -1.23
CA PHE A 50 -4.45 6.76 -1.81
C PHE A 50 -5.57 6.27 -0.89
N ALA A 51 -5.60 6.79 0.33
CA ALA A 51 -6.37 6.19 1.41
C ALA A 51 -7.87 6.05 1.13
N GLY A 52 -8.46 7.00 0.41
CA GLY A 52 -9.87 6.94 0.06
C GLY A 52 -10.76 6.66 1.28
N THR A 53 -11.46 5.54 1.28
CA THR A 53 -12.29 5.13 2.44
C THR A 53 -11.50 4.83 3.70
N GLY A 54 -10.17 4.65 3.59
CA GLY A 54 -9.27 4.23 4.65
C GLY A 54 -9.37 2.76 5.01
N VAL A 55 -10.16 1.98 4.29
CA VAL A 55 -10.43 0.60 4.70
C VAL A 55 -9.18 -0.28 4.68
N LEU A 56 -8.26 -0.09 3.72
CA LEU A 56 -7.00 -0.84 3.66
C LEU A 56 -6.08 -0.47 4.84
N GLY A 57 -5.88 0.82 5.08
CA GLY A 57 -5.04 1.28 6.17
C GLY A 57 -5.61 0.94 7.55
N PHE A 58 -6.94 1.09 7.77
CA PHE A 58 -7.56 0.66 9.03
C PHE A 58 -7.55 -0.86 9.21
N GLU A 59 -7.65 -1.62 8.13
CA GLU A 59 -7.48 -3.08 8.18
C GLU A 59 -6.07 -3.46 8.62
N ALA A 60 -5.04 -2.81 8.05
CA ALA A 60 -3.64 -3.00 8.44
C ALA A 60 -3.41 -2.64 9.92
N ALA A 61 -3.93 -1.49 10.37
CA ALA A 61 -3.86 -1.08 11.77
C ALA A 61 -4.58 -2.06 12.71
N SER A 62 -5.75 -2.58 12.27
CA SER A 62 -6.52 -3.59 13.02
C SER A 62 -5.75 -4.89 13.21
N ARG A 63 -4.84 -5.22 12.28
CA ARG A 63 -4.01 -6.43 12.28
C ARG A 63 -2.65 -6.24 12.93
N GLY A 64 -2.50 -5.20 13.73
CA GLY A 64 -1.32 -5.01 14.58
C GLY A 64 -0.21 -4.15 13.97
N ALA A 65 -0.40 -3.51 12.83
CA ALA A 65 0.62 -2.62 12.28
C ALA A 65 1.10 -1.60 13.32
N LEU A 66 2.41 -1.45 13.44
CA LEU A 66 3.07 -0.54 14.37
C LEU A 66 2.67 0.92 14.10
N SER A 67 2.64 1.28 12.83
CA SER A 67 2.18 2.58 12.38
C SER A 67 1.54 2.49 11.00
N VAL A 68 0.51 3.29 10.78
CA VAL A 68 -0.14 3.44 9.47
C VAL A 68 -0.25 4.92 9.15
N MET A 69 0.32 5.33 8.03
CA MET A 69 0.13 6.67 7.48
C MET A 69 -0.81 6.61 6.30
N MET A 70 -1.90 7.34 6.34
CA MET A 70 -2.88 7.46 5.28
C MET A 70 -2.78 8.83 4.62
N VAL A 71 -2.64 8.87 3.31
CA VAL A 71 -2.58 10.10 2.52
C VAL A 71 -3.86 10.26 1.71
N GLU A 72 -4.49 11.41 1.83
CA GLU A 72 -5.71 11.73 1.10
C GLU A 72 -5.75 13.23 0.76
N ARG A 73 -6.32 13.58 -0.38
CA ARG A 73 -6.40 14.98 -0.83
C ARG A 73 -7.78 15.63 -0.68
N ASP A 74 -8.86 14.82 -0.71
CA ASP A 74 -10.22 15.35 -0.59
C ASP A 74 -10.55 15.70 0.87
N PRO A 75 -10.86 16.95 1.20
CA PRO A 75 -11.09 17.37 2.58
C PRO A 75 -12.29 16.67 3.24
N ARG A 76 -13.30 16.26 2.46
CA ARG A 76 -14.48 15.53 3.00
C ARG A 76 -14.10 14.11 3.40
N VAL A 77 -13.21 13.48 2.62
CA VAL A 77 -12.69 12.16 2.93
C VAL A 77 -11.73 12.22 4.11
N LEU A 78 -10.88 13.25 4.18
CA LEU A 78 -9.98 13.48 5.32
C LEU A 78 -10.75 13.63 6.64
N GLU A 79 -11.85 14.38 6.63
CA GLU A 79 -12.72 14.53 7.82
C GLU A 79 -13.29 13.17 8.25
N ALA A 80 -13.79 12.37 7.30
CA ALA A 80 -14.30 11.02 7.56
C ALA A 80 -13.22 10.09 8.13
N LEU A 81 -12.00 10.10 7.57
CA LEU A 81 -10.87 9.31 8.06
C LEU A 81 -10.50 9.69 9.50
N ARG A 82 -10.41 10.98 9.80
CA ARG A 82 -10.12 11.49 11.17
C ARG A 82 -11.20 11.08 12.16
N ALA A 83 -12.46 11.16 11.76
CA ALA A 83 -13.59 10.74 12.60
C ALA A 83 -13.52 9.23 12.90
N VAL A 84 -13.21 8.39 11.91
CA VAL A 84 -13.03 6.94 12.10
C VAL A 84 -11.83 6.66 13.00
N ARG A 85 -10.69 7.31 12.77
CA ARG A 85 -9.50 7.21 13.63
C ARG A 85 -9.83 7.51 15.09
N HIS A 86 -10.53 8.60 15.34
CA HIS A 86 -10.95 8.98 16.69
C HIS A 86 -11.89 7.95 17.31
N ARG A 87 -12.93 7.52 16.58
CA ARG A 87 -13.91 6.54 17.05
C ARG A 87 -13.28 5.18 17.42
N LEU A 88 -12.27 4.75 16.66
CA LEU A 88 -11.55 3.50 16.89
C LEU A 88 -10.43 3.64 17.95
N ASN A 89 -10.19 4.86 18.44
CA ASN A 89 -9.00 5.16 19.23
C ASN A 89 -7.70 4.65 18.57
N ALA A 90 -7.60 4.81 17.25
CA ALA A 90 -6.52 4.29 16.42
C ALA A 90 -5.27 5.19 16.52
N THR A 91 -4.56 5.16 17.66
CA THR A 91 -3.43 6.06 17.95
C THR A 91 -2.24 5.82 17.00
N GLN A 92 -2.07 4.60 16.49
CA GLN A 92 -1.04 4.23 15.53
C GLN A 92 -1.34 4.72 14.09
N VAL A 93 -2.53 5.27 13.82
CA VAL A 93 -2.91 5.79 12.51
C VAL A 93 -2.69 7.28 12.43
N ALA A 94 -1.93 7.74 11.45
CA ALA A 94 -1.80 9.14 11.07
C ALA A 94 -2.57 9.39 9.77
N VAL A 95 -3.27 10.54 9.67
CA VAL A 95 -4.00 10.96 8.46
C VAL A 95 -3.42 12.27 7.98
N GLU A 96 -2.77 12.24 6.83
CA GLU A 96 -2.11 13.39 6.20
C GLU A 96 -2.89 13.90 4.99
N ALA A 97 -3.09 15.22 4.95
CA ALA A 97 -3.72 15.91 3.84
C ALA A 97 -2.68 16.22 2.76
N GLY A 98 -2.91 15.74 1.53
CA GLY A 98 -2.02 16.10 0.43
C GLY A 98 -2.16 15.22 -0.80
N ASP A 99 -1.43 15.61 -1.84
CA ASP A 99 -1.26 14.81 -3.05
C ASP A 99 -0.27 13.67 -2.78
N ALA A 100 -0.60 12.46 -3.24
CA ALA A 100 0.19 11.25 -3.03
C ALA A 100 1.65 11.38 -3.49
N PHE A 101 1.92 12.07 -4.59
CA PHE A 101 3.29 12.24 -5.10
C PHE A 101 4.08 13.27 -4.30
N VAL A 102 3.42 14.36 -3.90
CA VAL A 102 4.05 15.40 -3.08
C VAL A 102 4.41 14.86 -1.70
N VAL A 103 3.45 14.22 -1.04
CA VAL A 103 3.66 13.62 0.27
C VAL A 103 4.63 12.46 0.20
N GLY A 104 4.46 11.52 -0.74
CA GLY A 104 5.36 10.38 -0.92
C GLY A 104 6.78 10.81 -1.23
N GLY A 105 6.99 11.81 -2.11
CA GLY A 105 8.32 12.36 -2.41
C GLY A 105 8.97 13.04 -1.19
N ARG A 106 8.18 13.69 -0.33
CA ARG A 106 8.67 14.22 0.95
C ARG A 106 9.05 13.10 1.91
N LEU A 107 8.19 12.09 2.06
CA LEU A 107 8.44 10.93 2.93
C LEU A 107 9.69 10.16 2.52
N ALA A 108 9.91 9.96 1.22
CA ALA A 108 11.11 9.33 0.69
C ALA A 108 12.41 10.04 1.10
N ARG A 109 12.37 11.35 1.33
CA ARG A 109 13.52 12.14 1.81
C ARG A 109 13.67 12.15 3.31
N VAL A 110 12.56 12.25 4.07
CA VAL A 110 12.61 12.42 5.54
C VAL A 110 12.56 11.09 6.29
N HIS A 111 12.02 10.06 5.66
CA HIS A 111 11.94 8.70 6.18
C HIS A 111 12.34 7.68 5.10
N PRO A 112 13.57 7.77 4.56
CA PRO A 112 14.01 6.85 3.52
C PRO A 112 13.92 5.40 4.02
N ARG A 113 13.37 4.53 3.16
CA ARG A 113 13.14 3.12 3.49
C ARG A 113 12.34 2.90 4.79
N GLY A 114 11.42 3.83 5.06
CA GLY A 114 10.66 3.89 6.30
C GLY A 114 9.46 2.95 6.38
N PHE A 115 9.07 2.26 5.29
CA PHE A 115 7.85 1.48 5.24
C PHE A 115 8.09 0.03 4.85
N ASP A 116 7.39 -0.87 5.53
CA ASP A 116 7.42 -2.32 5.28
C ASP A 116 6.34 -2.73 4.26
N LEU A 117 5.27 -1.92 4.15
CA LEU A 117 4.19 -2.10 3.19
C LEU A 117 3.72 -0.73 2.65
N VAL A 118 3.60 -0.62 1.32
CA VAL A 118 2.92 0.50 0.66
C VAL A 118 1.66 -0.01 -0.03
N LEU A 119 0.53 0.57 0.31
CA LEU A 119 -0.79 0.29 -0.28
C LEU A 119 -1.11 1.33 -1.34
N LEU A 120 -1.49 0.86 -2.54
CA LEU A 120 -1.78 1.68 -3.71
C LEU A 120 -3.11 1.25 -4.33
N ASP A 121 -4.16 2.02 -4.07
CA ASP A 121 -5.46 1.93 -4.73
C ASP A 121 -5.77 3.28 -5.39
N PRO A 122 -5.01 3.66 -6.44
CA PRO A 122 -5.18 4.94 -7.11
C PRO A 122 -6.49 5.01 -7.90
N PRO A 123 -7.03 6.22 -8.13
CA PRO A 123 -8.19 6.37 -9.00
C PRO A 123 -7.87 5.88 -10.42
N TYR A 124 -8.85 5.30 -11.10
CA TYR A 124 -8.66 4.75 -12.44
C TYR A 124 -8.21 5.80 -13.46
N GLY A 125 -7.49 5.34 -14.49
CA GLY A 125 -6.93 6.17 -15.55
C GLY A 125 -5.50 6.67 -15.25
N ALA A 126 -4.98 7.51 -16.12
CA ALA A 126 -3.71 8.24 -15.97
C ALA A 126 -2.42 7.40 -15.81
N GLY A 127 -2.43 6.09 -16.09
CA GLY A 127 -1.21 5.26 -16.09
C GLY A 127 -0.50 5.22 -14.73
N TRP A 128 -1.23 5.11 -13.65
CA TRP A 128 -0.73 5.15 -12.29
C TRP A 128 0.43 4.19 -11.99
N PRO A 129 0.46 2.91 -12.47
CA PRO A 129 1.56 2.02 -12.18
C PRO A 129 2.92 2.61 -12.62
N LYS A 130 2.97 3.20 -13.82
CA LYS A 130 4.20 3.85 -14.34
C LYS A 130 4.63 5.07 -13.51
N ARG A 131 3.64 5.87 -13.09
CA ARG A 131 3.89 7.13 -12.37
C ARG A 131 4.35 6.91 -10.93
N VAL A 132 3.81 5.91 -10.25
CA VAL A 132 4.10 5.66 -8.83
C VAL A 132 5.38 4.85 -8.63
N ARG A 133 5.75 3.97 -9.58
CA ARG A 133 6.89 3.07 -9.48
C ARG A 133 8.21 3.75 -9.04
N PRO A 134 8.63 4.90 -9.64
CA PRO A 134 9.88 5.55 -9.23
C PRO A 134 9.89 6.05 -7.77
N LEU A 135 8.71 6.26 -7.19
CA LEU A 135 8.55 6.74 -5.82
C LEU A 135 8.76 5.63 -4.79
N LEU A 136 8.53 4.37 -5.16
CA LEU A 136 8.37 3.29 -4.19
C LEU A 136 9.70 2.80 -3.60
N GLY A 137 10.74 2.65 -4.41
CA GLY A 137 12.04 2.16 -3.93
C GLY A 137 12.60 2.99 -2.76
N PRO A 138 12.62 4.33 -2.86
CA PRO A 138 13.04 5.18 -1.74
C PRO A 138 12.16 5.10 -0.48
N LEU A 139 10.90 4.73 -0.60
CA LEU A 139 9.96 4.62 0.53
C LEU A 139 10.07 3.29 1.28
N LEU A 140 10.41 2.21 0.56
CA LEU A 140 10.33 0.85 1.09
C LEU A 140 11.61 0.41 1.78
N ALA A 141 11.46 -0.25 2.92
CA ALA A 141 12.49 -1.07 3.52
C ALA A 141 12.91 -2.19 2.56
N ASP A 142 14.13 -2.68 2.69
CA ASP A 142 14.56 -3.84 1.93
C ASP A 142 13.70 -5.06 2.29
N GLY A 143 13.24 -5.78 1.27
CA GLY A 143 12.25 -6.82 1.46
C GLY A 143 10.83 -6.30 1.76
N GLY A 144 10.55 -5.02 1.59
CA GLY A 144 9.22 -4.46 1.76
C GLY A 144 8.24 -4.89 0.66
N TRP A 145 6.97 -4.62 0.89
CA TRP A 145 5.87 -5.03 0.03
C TRP A 145 5.13 -3.86 -0.59
N VAL A 146 4.66 -4.05 -1.82
CA VAL A 146 3.71 -3.15 -2.47
C VAL A 146 2.45 -3.92 -2.81
N TYR A 147 1.31 -3.43 -2.35
CA TYR A 147 0.01 -3.79 -2.88
C TYR A 147 -0.43 -2.74 -3.90
N LEU A 148 -0.81 -3.17 -5.09
CA LEU A 148 -1.22 -2.28 -6.18
C LEU A 148 -2.52 -2.76 -6.81
N GLU A 149 -3.55 -1.91 -6.82
CA GLU A 149 -4.74 -2.07 -7.65
C GLU A 149 -4.55 -1.36 -9.01
N ALA A 150 -4.99 -2.00 -10.09
CA ALA A 150 -4.87 -1.50 -11.46
C ALA A 150 -6.06 -1.94 -12.32
N GLU A 151 -6.28 -1.24 -13.44
CA GLU A 151 -7.34 -1.56 -14.40
C GLU A 151 -7.04 -2.80 -15.25
N ALA A 152 -5.77 -3.16 -15.37
CA ALA A 152 -5.30 -4.33 -16.11
C ALA A 152 -4.17 -5.03 -15.36
N ALA A 153 -4.02 -6.32 -15.60
CA ALA A 153 -2.93 -7.11 -15.02
C ALA A 153 -1.57 -6.56 -15.47
N LEU A 154 -0.63 -6.38 -14.54
CA LEU A 154 0.73 -5.92 -14.87
C LEU A 154 1.40 -6.84 -15.90
N ALA A 155 1.23 -8.15 -15.75
CA ALA A 155 1.79 -9.15 -16.66
C ALA A 155 1.22 -9.06 -18.09
N ALA A 156 0.05 -8.45 -18.28
CA ALA A 156 -0.58 -8.28 -19.58
C ALA A 156 -0.23 -6.94 -20.26
N GLN A 157 0.49 -6.07 -19.59
CA GLN A 157 0.87 -4.76 -20.10
C GLN A 157 2.30 -4.80 -20.63
N ALA A 158 2.46 -4.52 -21.93
CA ALA A 158 3.77 -4.58 -22.59
C ALA A 158 4.83 -3.71 -21.89
N GLY A 159 5.97 -4.32 -21.55
CA GLY A 159 7.10 -3.67 -20.89
C GLY A 159 6.91 -3.36 -19.39
N GLU A 160 5.73 -3.61 -18.82
CA GLU A 160 5.53 -3.37 -17.38
C GLU A 160 6.27 -4.39 -16.50
N PRO A 161 6.22 -5.71 -16.77
CA PRO A 161 6.96 -6.68 -15.95
C PRO A 161 8.44 -6.36 -15.86
N GLU A 162 9.07 -6.05 -16.99
CA GLU A 162 10.50 -5.73 -17.09
C GLU A 162 10.81 -4.41 -16.37
N ALA A 163 9.93 -3.43 -16.50
CA ALA A 163 10.11 -2.12 -15.87
C ALA A 163 9.98 -2.18 -14.34
N TRP A 164 9.09 -3.04 -13.81
CA TRP A 164 9.01 -3.30 -12.37
C TRP A 164 10.22 -4.09 -11.88
N ALA A 165 10.66 -5.11 -12.61
CA ALA A 165 11.85 -5.89 -12.30
C ALA A 165 13.11 -5.01 -12.31
N GLY A 166 13.29 -4.16 -13.32
CA GLY A 166 14.39 -3.20 -13.41
C GLY A 166 14.41 -2.16 -12.30
N ALA A 167 13.27 -1.91 -11.65
CA ALA A 167 13.17 -1.05 -10.47
C ALA A 167 13.32 -1.81 -9.14
N GLY A 168 13.70 -3.08 -9.15
CA GLY A 168 13.91 -3.90 -7.96
C GLY A 168 12.64 -4.57 -7.40
N PHE A 169 11.56 -4.65 -8.19
CA PHE A 169 10.30 -5.27 -7.76
C PHE A 169 10.06 -6.62 -8.44
N THR A 170 9.73 -7.61 -7.64
CA THR A 170 9.28 -8.93 -8.12
C THR A 170 7.78 -9.08 -7.88
N LEU A 171 7.02 -9.40 -8.93
CA LEU A 171 5.60 -9.74 -8.81
C LEU A 171 5.47 -11.12 -8.14
N VAL A 172 4.89 -11.17 -6.94
CA VAL A 172 4.77 -12.41 -6.14
C VAL A 172 3.38 -13.02 -6.27
N ARG A 173 2.34 -12.19 -6.30
CA ARG A 173 0.94 -12.62 -6.43
C ARG A 173 0.16 -11.64 -7.30
N SER A 174 -0.82 -12.16 -8.00
CA SER A 174 -1.80 -11.35 -8.71
C SER A 174 -3.18 -12.00 -8.65
N GLY A 175 -4.21 -11.18 -8.74
CA GLY A 175 -5.60 -11.62 -8.78
C GLY A 175 -6.49 -10.61 -9.48
N SER A 176 -7.76 -10.96 -9.66
CA SER A 176 -8.75 -10.06 -10.21
C SER A 176 -10.10 -10.22 -9.54
N ALA A 177 -10.85 -9.13 -9.46
CA ALA A 177 -12.23 -9.10 -9.00
C ALA A 177 -13.01 -8.10 -9.85
N GLY A 178 -13.84 -8.60 -10.76
CA GLY A 178 -14.51 -7.77 -11.77
C GLY A 178 -13.48 -7.09 -12.68
N ARG A 179 -13.46 -5.76 -12.66
CA ARG A 179 -12.52 -4.94 -13.47
C ARG A 179 -11.24 -4.57 -12.71
N VAL A 180 -11.13 -4.94 -11.44
CA VAL A 180 -9.96 -4.62 -10.63
C VAL A 180 -8.97 -5.75 -10.74
N HIS A 181 -7.74 -5.43 -11.11
CA HIS A 181 -6.58 -6.31 -11.01
C HIS A 181 -5.75 -5.86 -9.82
N TYR A 182 -5.38 -6.79 -8.96
CA TYR A 182 -4.59 -6.48 -7.78
C TYR A 182 -3.35 -7.35 -7.71
N HIS A 183 -2.27 -6.75 -7.23
CA HIS A 183 -0.93 -7.30 -7.31
C HIS A 183 -0.22 -7.14 -5.98
N LEU A 184 0.58 -8.12 -5.62
CA LEU A 184 1.52 -8.04 -4.51
C LEU A 184 2.93 -8.17 -5.06
N LEU A 185 3.75 -7.14 -4.84
CA LEU A 185 5.14 -7.09 -5.29
C LEU A 185 6.07 -7.05 -4.07
N ARG A 186 7.24 -7.67 -4.21
CA ARG A 186 8.33 -7.63 -3.25
C ARG A 186 9.42 -6.71 -3.74
N PHE A 187 9.88 -5.80 -2.89
CA PHE A 187 11.01 -4.94 -3.19
C PHE A 187 12.32 -5.57 -2.69
N GLN A 188 13.37 -5.48 -3.49
CA GLN A 188 14.74 -5.84 -3.13
C GLN A 188 15.67 -4.75 -3.64
N SER A 189 16.43 -4.12 -2.75
CA SER A 189 17.40 -3.12 -3.16
C SER A 189 18.58 -3.80 -3.86
N SER A 190 19.10 -3.18 -4.91
CA SER A 190 20.22 -3.70 -5.71
C SER A 190 21.56 -3.78 -4.97
N SER A 191 21.60 -3.51 -3.67
CA SER A 191 22.83 -3.44 -2.87
C SER A 191 23.33 -4.78 -2.31
N CYS A 192 22.74 -5.92 -2.67
CA CYS A 192 23.16 -7.24 -2.16
C CYS A 192 23.94 -8.11 -3.15
N HIS A 193 24.62 -7.55 -4.18
CA HIS A 193 25.39 -8.36 -5.12
C HIS A 193 26.89 -8.05 -5.18
N GLU A 194 27.46 -7.34 -4.22
CA GLU A 194 28.91 -7.18 -4.12
C GLU A 194 29.38 -7.56 -2.71
N ASP A 195 29.50 -8.85 -2.42
CA ASP A 195 30.47 -9.42 -1.49
C ASP A 195 30.29 -10.94 -1.35
N CYS A 196 30.42 -11.66 -2.47
CA CYS A 196 30.67 -13.09 -2.40
C CYS A 196 31.58 -13.52 -3.56
N GLY A 197 32.85 -13.18 -3.43
CA GLY A 197 33.85 -13.69 -4.37
C GLY A 197 35.12 -12.85 -4.33
N LEU A 198 36.06 -13.24 -3.52
CA LEU A 198 37.49 -13.31 -3.80
C LEU A 198 38.28 -13.35 -2.50
N SER A 199 38.50 -14.55 -1.99
CA SER A 199 39.70 -14.89 -1.24
C SER A 199 40.03 -16.34 -1.57
N GLY A 200 40.74 -16.47 -2.65
CA GLY A 200 41.40 -17.71 -3.01
C GLY A 200 42.73 -17.36 -3.65
N ASN A 201 43.81 -17.70 -2.95
CA ASN A 201 45.21 -17.84 -3.35
C ASN A 201 46.17 -16.81 -2.77
N VAL A 202 46.91 -17.26 -1.79
CA VAL A 202 48.28 -17.78 -1.94
C VAL A 202 48.57 -18.62 -0.71
#